data_61b454cc7b672651ad4fa0ab4a6a783d
#
_entry.id   61b454cc7b672651ad4fa0ab4a6a783d
#
_cell.length_a   1.000
_cell.length_b   1.000
_cell.length_c   1.000
_cell.angle_alpha   90.00
_cell.angle_beta   90.00
_cell.angle_gamma   90.00
#
_symmetry.space_group_name_H-M   'P 1'
#
loop_
_entity.id
_entity.type
_entity.pdbx_description
1 polymer ?
#
loop_
_entity_poly.entity_id
_entity_poly.type
_entity_poly.pdbx_seq_one_letter_code
_entity_poly.pdbx_strand_id
1 'polypeptide(L)' 'MPLEPPDEQYWQAAVGYVELGMFQDANDQLEKIDPFNRAAPEVLAVRLAIYRGLENGS' A
#
# COMPACT_ATOMS: atom_id res chain seq x y z
N MET A 1 10.76 -3.45 -11.56
CA MET A 1 10.33 -4.86 -11.51
C MET A 1 9.03 -4.98 -10.76
N PRO A 2 8.02 -5.50 -11.38
CA PRO A 2 6.75 -5.66 -10.68
C PRO A 2 6.85 -6.68 -9.55
N LEU A 3 6.00 -6.50 -8.57
CA LEU A 3 5.91 -7.43 -7.46
C LEU A 3 5.36 -8.76 -7.96
N GLU A 4 5.80 -9.84 -7.31
CA GLU A 4 5.29 -11.17 -7.61
C GLU A 4 4.19 -11.54 -6.62
N PRO A 5 3.25 -12.41 -7.02
CA PRO A 5 2.27 -12.90 -6.05
C PRO A 5 2.98 -13.63 -4.91
N PRO A 6 2.48 -13.52 -3.68
CA PRO A 6 1.25 -12.83 -3.30
C PRO A 6 1.41 -11.33 -3.07
N ASP A 7 2.63 -10.81 -3.13
CA ASP A 7 2.88 -9.41 -2.79
C ASP A 7 2.14 -8.46 -3.73
N GLU A 8 2.08 -8.81 -5.02
CA GLU A 8 1.34 -7.99 -5.97
C GLU A 8 -0.13 -7.88 -5.59
N GLN A 9 -0.72 -8.97 -5.11
CA GLN A 9 -2.12 -8.96 -4.70
C GLN A 9 -2.34 -8.03 -3.51
N TYR A 10 -1.43 -8.04 -2.55
CA TYR A 10 -1.51 -7.13 -1.41
C TYR A 10 -1.36 -5.69 -1.85
N TRP A 11 -0.45 -5.43 -2.78
CA TRP A 11 -0.24 -4.09 -3.30
C TRP A 11 -1.50 -3.58 -4.03
N GLN A 12 -2.09 -4.42 -4.86
CA GLN A 12 -3.30 -4.03 -5.59
C GLN A 12 -4.46 -3.76 -4.64
N ALA A 13 -4.60 -4.59 -3.60
CA ALA A 13 -5.63 -4.36 -2.61
C ALA A 13 -5.41 -3.03 -1.89
N ALA A 14 -4.15 -2.72 -1.57
CA ALA A 14 -3.84 -1.46 -0.91
C ALA A 14 -4.20 -0.27 -1.79
N VAL A 15 -3.90 -0.36 -3.08
CA VAL A 15 -4.26 0.71 -4.01
C VAL A 15 -5.78 0.92 -4.03
N GLY A 16 -6.53 -0.18 -4.07
CA GLY A 16 -7.98 -0.10 -4.06
C GLY A 16 -8.52 0.56 -2.79
N TYR A 17 -7.96 0.18 -1.65
CA TYR A 17 -8.38 0.79 -0.39
C TYR A 17 -8.05 2.27 -0.33
N VAL A 18 -6.90 2.67 -0.85
CA VAL A 18 -6.53 4.09 -0.90
C VAL A 18 -7.56 4.87 -1.71
N GLU A 19 -7.99 4.31 -2.83
CA GLU A 19 -8.99 4.98 -3.67
C GLU A 19 -10.32 5.15 -2.96
N LEU A 20 -10.63 4.24 -2.04
CA LEU A 20 -11.85 4.31 -1.25
C LEU A 20 -11.70 5.15 0.01
N GLY A 21 -10.52 5.66 0.27
CA GLY A 21 -10.26 6.42 1.48
C GLY A 21 -10.05 5.56 2.71
N MET A 22 -9.89 4.25 2.53
CA MET A 22 -9.70 3.32 3.64
C MET A 22 -8.21 3.12 3.88
N PHE A 23 -7.59 4.18 4.43
CA PHE A 23 -6.13 4.24 4.51
C PHE A 23 -5.54 3.22 5.48
N GLN A 24 -6.22 2.97 6.59
CA GLN A 24 -5.70 1.98 7.54
C GLN A 24 -5.75 0.58 6.95
N ASP A 25 -6.83 0.26 6.25
CA ASP A 25 -6.93 -1.04 5.60
C ASP A 25 -5.87 -1.19 4.52
N ALA A 26 -5.60 -0.10 3.78
CA ALA A 26 -4.54 -0.10 2.78
C ALA A 26 -3.19 -0.38 3.44
N ASN A 27 -2.92 0.26 4.56
CA ASN A 27 -1.67 0.04 5.27
C ASN A 27 -1.54 -1.41 5.74
N ASP A 28 -2.64 -1.99 6.20
CA ASP A 28 -2.63 -3.39 6.63
C ASP A 28 -2.23 -4.31 5.49
N GLN A 29 -2.69 -4.02 4.28
CA GLN A 29 -2.30 -4.82 3.13
C GLN A 29 -0.81 -4.70 2.85
N LEU A 30 -0.27 -3.49 2.94
CA LEU A 30 1.15 -3.30 2.72
C LEU A 30 2.00 -4.01 3.77
N GLU A 31 1.50 -4.12 4.99
CA GLU A 31 2.23 -4.83 6.04
C GLU A 31 2.34 -6.32 5.77
N LYS A 32 1.48 -6.87 4.93
CA LYS A 32 1.55 -8.28 4.55
C LYS A 32 2.62 -8.55 3.49
N ILE A 33 3.10 -7.52 2.83
CA ILE A 33 4.15 -7.65 1.83
C ILE A 33 5.46 -7.98 2.53
N ASP A 34 6.25 -8.86 1.91
CA ASP A 34 7.57 -9.21 2.42
C ASP A 34 8.37 -7.94 2.69
N PRO A 35 9.00 -7.80 3.88
CA PRO A 35 9.77 -6.59 4.20
C PRO A 35 10.81 -6.24 3.15
N PHE A 36 11.39 -7.23 2.50
CA PHE A 36 12.35 -6.99 1.43
C PHE A 36 11.71 -6.23 0.28
N ASN A 37 10.45 -6.56 -0.05
CA ASN A 37 9.75 -5.97 -1.17
C ASN A 37 9.05 -4.66 -0.80
N ARG A 38 8.94 -4.35 0.49
CA ARG A 38 8.30 -3.10 0.90
C ARG A 38 9.07 -1.87 0.45
N ALA A 39 10.35 -2.02 0.11
CA ALA A 39 11.17 -0.94 -0.37
C ALA A 39 10.98 -0.67 -1.86
N ALA A 40 10.19 -1.49 -2.56
CA ALA A 40 9.93 -1.28 -3.98
C ALA A 40 9.28 0.08 -4.22
N PRO A 41 9.64 0.76 -5.32
CA PRO A 41 9.08 2.10 -5.57
C PRO A 41 7.56 2.13 -5.60
N GLU A 42 6.92 1.11 -6.17
CA GLU A 42 5.46 1.09 -6.23
C GLU A 42 4.84 0.97 -4.85
N VAL A 43 5.49 0.25 -3.93
CA VAL A 43 5.00 0.14 -2.56
C VAL A 43 5.19 1.47 -1.83
N LEU A 44 6.32 2.11 -2.03
CA LEU A 44 6.58 3.40 -1.39
C LEU A 44 5.62 4.46 -1.88
N ALA A 45 5.25 4.43 -3.15
CA ALA A 45 4.29 5.38 -3.69
C ALA A 45 2.93 5.25 -3.01
N VAL A 46 2.46 4.01 -2.80
CA VAL A 46 1.20 3.78 -2.13
C VAL A 46 1.29 4.18 -0.66
N ARG A 47 2.40 3.87 -0.02
CA ARG A 47 2.59 4.23 1.39
C ARG A 47 2.56 5.74 1.56
N LEU A 48 3.16 6.47 0.64
CA LEU A 48 3.13 7.92 0.69
C LEU A 48 1.69 8.44 0.57
N ALA A 49 0.92 7.85 -0.33
CA ALA A 49 -0.49 8.22 -0.48
C ALA A 49 -1.27 7.96 0.81
N ILE A 50 -0.98 6.84 1.48
CA ILE A 50 -1.62 6.52 2.74
C ILE A 50 -1.32 7.59 3.80
N TYR A 51 -0.04 7.95 3.93
CA TYR A 51 0.34 8.95 4.93
C TYR A 51 -0.31 10.29 4.66
N ARG A 52 -0.38 10.69 3.39
CA ARG A 52 -1.05 11.94 3.04
C ARG A 52 -2.53 11.89 3.37
N GLY A 53 -3.16 10.76 3.10
CA GLY A 53 -4.58 10.60 3.41
C GLY A 53 -4.85 10.68 4.90
N LEU A 54 -4.01 10.03 5.69
CA LEU A 54 -4.16 10.05 7.15
C LEU A 54 -3.92 11.43 7.71
N GLU A 55 -3.01 12.19 7.10
CA GLU A 55 -2.71 13.54 7.54
C GLU A 55 -3.83 14.52 7.22
N ASN A 56 -4.39 14.42 6.03
CA ASN A 56 -5.32 15.41 5.52
C ASN A 56 -6.77 14.97 5.58
N GLY A 57 -7.02 13.68 5.61
CA GLY A 57 -8.36 13.14 5.50
C GLY A 57 -9.01 12.79 6.81
N SER A 58 -8.31 12.98 7.87
CA SER A 58 -8.81 12.60 9.18
C SER A 58 -9.99 13.43 9.62
#